data_b1c1fca9937631cdcdaa127522170db8
#
_entry.id   b1c1fca9937631cdcdaa127522170db8
#
_cell.length_a   1.000
_cell.length_b   1.000
_cell.length_c   1.000
_cell.angle_alpha   90.00
_cell.angle_beta   90.00
_cell.angle_gamma   90.00
#
_symmetry.space_group_name_H-M   'P 1'
#
loop_
_entity.id
_entity.type
_entity.pdbx_description
1 polymer ?
#
loop_
_entity_poly.entity_id
_entity_poly.type
_entity_poly.pdbx_seq_one_letter_code
_entity_poly.pdbx_strand_id
1 'polypeptide(L)'
;MTLSDNPKVVIATPLGDIKMEIYADKAPVTSENFLRYVDDGLYDGTFFFRTVTMENQPDSPVKIEVIQGGMVPKDRAYPSTYPPIEHETTEMTGLRHVDGAISMARMKPGSATSSFFICIGDQPELDYGGKRNPDRQGFAAFGQVVEGMGVVREIQMRPHDDQRLEPPIDILRVSRTG
;
A
#
# COMPACT_ATOMS: atom_id res chain seq x y z
N MET A 1 7.37 22.97 19.57
CA MET A 1 7.02 22.09 18.44
C MET A 1 6.66 20.73 18.94
N THR A 2 5.48 20.26 18.61
CA THR A 2 5.06 18.93 18.98
C THR A 2 5.55 17.93 17.93
N LEU A 3 6.08 16.81 18.40
CA LEU A 3 6.38 15.69 17.51
C LEU A 3 5.06 15.10 17.01
N SER A 4 5.11 14.54 15.82
CA SER A 4 3.96 13.84 15.28
C SER A 4 3.62 12.64 16.15
N ASP A 5 2.37 12.56 16.58
CA ASP A 5 1.87 11.40 17.32
C ASP A 5 1.34 10.31 16.40
N ASN A 6 1.61 10.44 15.10
CA ASN A 6 1.19 9.42 14.14
C ASN A 6 1.84 8.07 14.44
N PRO A 7 1.07 6.99 14.37
CA PRO A 7 1.62 5.65 14.57
C PRO A 7 2.73 5.32 13.58
N LYS A 8 3.70 4.56 14.05
CA LYS A 8 4.75 4.00 13.21
C LYS A 8 4.62 2.49 13.17
N VAL A 9 4.88 1.93 12.00
CA VAL A 9 4.67 0.51 11.73
C VAL A 9 5.90 -0.03 11.01
N VAL A 10 6.24 -1.27 11.27
CA VAL A 10 7.29 -1.96 10.54
C VAL A 10 6.72 -3.19 9.86
N ILE A 11 7.06 -3.38 8.58
CA ILE A 11 6.80 -4.61 7.83
C ILE A 11 8.12 -5.38 7.77
N ALA A 12 8.16 -6.56 8.37
CA ALA A 12 9.32 -7.43 8.32
C ALA A 12 9.21 -8.36 7.12
N THR A 13 10.26 -8.40 6.30
CA THR A 13 10.34 -9.28 5.13
C THR A 13 11.68 -10.02 5.14
N PRO A 14 11.81 -11.12 4.37
CA PRO A 14 13.12 -11.79 4.23
C PRO A 14 14.21 -10.91 3.63
N LEU A 15 13.84 -9.81 2.98
CA LEU A 15 14.78 -8.88 2.36
C LEU A 15 15.13 -7.71 3.25
N GLY A 16 14.48 -7.57 4.40
CA GLY A 16 14.69 -6.49 5.36
C GLY A 16 13.39 -5.87 5.81
N ASP A 17 13.51 -4.85 6.64
CA ASP A 17 12.37 -4.16 7.25
C ASP A 17 12.01 -2.90 6.47
N ILE A 18 10.71 -2.64 6.39
CA ILE A 18 10.16 -1.41 5.81
C ILE A 18 9.45 -0.68 6.94
N LYS A 19 9.95 0.50 7.31
CA LYS A 19 9.38 1.29 8.40
C LYS A 19 8.57 2.44 7.83
N MET A 20 7.39 2.65 8.39
CA MET A 20 6.41 3.59 7.85
C MET A 20 5.81 4.46 8.95
N GLU A 21 5.48 5.68 8.58
CA GLU A 21 4.62 6.54 9.40
C GLU A 21 3.21 6.48 8.81
N ILE A 22 2.21 6.31 9.66
CA ILE A 22 0.80 6.25 9.25
C ILE A 22 0.14 7.56 9.63
N TYR A 23 -0.40 8.27 8.65
CA TYR A 23 -0.96 9.61 8.84
C TYR A 23 -2.40 9.56 9.36
N ALA A 24 -2.57 9.07 10.59
CA ALA A 24 -3.88 8.93 11.21
C ALA A 24 -4.59 10.26 11.43
N ASP A 25 -3.84 11.35 11.51
CA ASP A 25 -4.41 12.70 11.66
C ASP A 25 -5.04 13.20 10.35
N LYS A 26 -4.46 12.88 9.21
CA LYS A 26 -4.93 13.37 7.90
C LYS A 26 -5.87 12.39 7.20
N ALA A 27 -5.65 11.09 7.37
CA ALA A 27 -6.46 10.04 6.76
C ALA A 27 -6.98 9.09 7.84
N PRO A 28 -7.87 9.56 8.72
CA PRO A 28 -8.28 8.77 9.89
C PRO A 28 -9.00 7.47 9.53
N VAL A 29 -9.89 7.46 8.56
CA VAL A 29 -10.66 6.27 8.20
C VAL A 29 -9.74 5.19 7.63
N THR A 30 -8.92 5.56 6.67
CA THR A 30 -7.99 4.63 6.00
C THR A 30 -6.94 4.12 6.97
N SER A 31 -6.38 5.03 7.79
CA SER A 31 -5.35 4.67 8.77
C SER A 31 -5.90 3.72 9.83
N GLU A 32 -7.08 4.00 10.37
CA GLU A 32 -7.71 3.14 11.36
C GLU A 32 -7.95 1.73 10.81
N ASN A 33 -8.42 1.65 9.57
CA ASN A 33 -8.65 0.36 8.90
C ASN A 33 -7.33 -0.44 8.78
N PHE A 34 -6.29 0.20 8.29
CA PHE A 34 -4.98 -0.45 8.14
C PHE A 34 -4.43 -0.90 9.49
N LEU A 35 -4.46 -0.01 10.48
CA LEU A 35 -3.94 -0.32 11.82
C LEU A 35 -4.73 -1.44 12.51
N ARG A 36 -6.01 -1.56 12.23
CA ARG A 36 -6.83 -2.65 12.75
C ARG A 36 -6.33 -4.00 12.23
N TYR A 37 -6.02 -4.09 10.95
CA TYR A 37 -5.42 -5.31 10.39
C TYR A 37 -4.05 -5.58 11.03
N VAL A 38 -3.26 -4.54 11.25
CA VAL A 38 -1.96 -4.66 11.93
C VAL A 38 -2.12 -5.19 13.34
N ASP A 39 -2.99 -4.56 14.12
CA ASP A 39 -3.17 -4.89 15.54
C ASP A 39 -3.73 -6.29 15.73
N ASP A 40 -4.56 -6.76 14.81
CA ASP A 40 -5.15 -8.09 14.86
C ASP A 40 -4.27 -9.17 14.24
N GLY A 41 -3.06 -8.81 13.81
CA GLY A 41 -2.09 -9.76 13.25
C GLY A 41 -2.50 -10.34 11.90
N LEU A 42 -3.40 -9.67 11.18
CA LEU A 42 -3.97 -10.22 9.94
C LEU A 42 -3.04 -10.08 8.74
N TYR A 43 -2.02 -9.23 8.82
CA TYR A 43 -1.01 -9.14 7.77
C TYR A 43 0.12 -10.15 7.95
N ASP A 44 0.26 -10.74 9.13
CA ASP A 44 1.31 -11.71 9.40
C ASP A 44 1.11 -12.95 8.54
N GLY A 45 2.16 -13.36 7.82
CA GLY A 45 2.08 -14.50 6.92
C GLY A 45 1.42 -14.22 5.57
N THR A 46 1.13 -12.96 5.26
CA THR A 46 0.66 -12.57 3.92
C THR A 46 1.86 -12.33 3.00
N PHE A 47 1.64 -11.72 1.84
CA PHE A 47 2.68 -11.56 0.83
C PHE A 47 2.61 -10.22 0.13
N PHE A 48 3.76 -9.73 -0.34
CA PHE A 48 3.78 -8.86 -1.49
C PHE A 48 3.63 -9.75 -2.72
N PHE A 49 2.53 -9.61 -3.43
CA PHE A 49 2.15 -10.53 -4.50
C PHE A 49 2.20 -9.91 -5.90
N ARG A 50 2.31 -8.60 -5.98
CA ARG A 50 2.27 -7.90 -7.26
C ARG A 50 3.34 -6.82 -7.31
N THR A 51 3.98 -6.70 -8.48
CA THR A 51 4.88 -5.60 -8.78
C THR A 51 4.49 -4.97 -10.11
N VAL A 52 4.49 -3.64 -10.15
CA VAL A 52 4.23 -2.90 -11.37
C VAL A 52 5.47 -2.09 -11.70
N THR A 53 6.05 -2.39 -12.86
CA THR A 53 7.25 -1.72 -13.37
C THR A 53 6.93 -1.03 -14.69
N MET A 54 7.82 -0.19 -15.17
CA MET A 54 7.61 0.47 -16.46
C MET A 54 7.52 -0.55 -17.60
N GLU A 55 8.14 -1.71 -17.47
CA GLU A 55 8.21 -2.72 -18.51
C GLU A 55 7.05 -3.71 -18.51
N ASN A 56 6.33 -3.86 -17.39
CA ASN A 56 5.28 -4.91 -17.28
C ASN A 56 3.85 -4.38 -17.38
N GLN A 57 3.68 -3.18 -17.92
CA GLN A 57 2.35 -2.61 -18.18
C GLN A 57 2.30 -1.99 -19.58
N PRO A 58 2.64 -2.77 -20.63
CA PRO A 58 2.79 -2.22 -21.99
C PRO A 58 1.48 -1.66 -22.57
N ASP A 59 0.34 -2.17 -22.13
CA ASP A 59 -0.96 -1.77 -22.66
C ASP A 59 -1.58 -0.59 -21.90
N SER A 60 -0.91 -0.10 -20.85
CA SER A 60 -1.44 1.01 -20.08
C SER A 60 -0.89 2.33 -20.62
N PRO A 61 -1.77 3.29 -21.01
CA PRO A 61 -1.30 4.61 -21.43
C PRO A 61 -0.78 5.45 -20.27
N VAL A 62 -1.21 5.15 -19.05
CA VAL A 62 -0.77 5.83 -17.83
C VAL A 62 -0.03 4.82 -16.98
N LYS A 63 1.29 4.99 -16.86
CA LYS A 63 2.14 4.03 -16.16
C LYS A 63 2.46 4.49 -14.76
N ILE A 64 2.51 3.52 -13.84
CA ILE A 64 2.87 3.74 -12.44
C ILE A 64 3.92 2.72 -12.03
N GLU A 65 4.55 2.95 -10.87
CA GLU A 65 5.48 1.97 -10.29
C GLU A 65 5.11 1.78 -8.83
N VAL A 66 4.71 0.54 -8.48
CA VAL A 66 4.29 0.18 -7.12
C VAL A 66 4.62 -1.28 -6.83
N ILE A 67 4.68 -1.61 -5.55
CA ILE A 67 4.54 -2.99 -5.09
C ILE A 67 3.27 -3.08 -4.27
N GLN A 68 2.56 -4.19 -4.36
CA GLN A 68 1.27 -4.38 -3.70
C GLN A 68 1.32 -5.63 -2.84
N GLY A 69 0.77 -5.51 -1.63
CA GLY A 69 0.75 -6.62 -0.69
C GLY A 69 -0.48 -6.62 0.19
N GLY A 70 -0.50 -7.53 1.14
CA GLY A 70 -1.60 -7.73 2.05
C GLY A 70 -2.33 -9.02 1.77
N MET A 71 -3.57 -9.13 2.27
CA MET A 71 -4.37 -10.34 2.09
C MET A 71 -4.81 -10.48 0.63
N VAL A 72 -4.60 -11.67 0.06
CA VAL A 72 -5.01 -11.96 -1.31
C VAL A 72 -6.48 -12.39 -1.28
N PRO A 73 -7.40 -11.65 -1.90
CA PRO A 73 -8.83 -11.93 -1.77
C PRO A 73 -9.25 -13.35 -2.14
N LYS A 74 -8.57 -13.96 -3.09
CA LYS A 74 -8.91 -15.31 -3.52
C LYS A 74 -8.31 -16.41 -2.65
N ASP A 75 -7.47 -16.05 -1.69
CA ASP A 75 -6.86 -17.04 -0.81
C ASP A 75 -7.78 -17.32 0.36
N ARG A 76 -8.30 -18.53 0.39
CA ARG A 76 -9.28 -18.95 1.40
C ARG A 76 -8.66 -19.26 2.75
N ALA A 77 -7.34 -19.22 2.87
CA ALA A 77 -6.66 -19.51 4.11
C ALA A 77 -6.74 -18.35 5.09
N TYR A 78 -6.99 -17.14 4.60
CA TYR A 78 -7.04 -15.96 5.46
C TYR A 78 -8.39 -15.82 6.13
N PRO A 79 -8.39 -15.28 7.37
CA PRO A 79 -9.65 -15.01 8.07
C PRO A 79 -10.46 -13.94 7.33
N SER A 80 -11.71 -13.79 7.76
CA SER A 80 -12.59 -12.78 7.17
C SER A 80 -12.00 -11.39 7.31
N THR A 81 -12.16 -10.59 6.27
CA THR A 81 -11.73 -9.19 6.26
C THR A 81 -12.80 -8.33 6.92
N TYR A 82 -12.40 -7.12 7.31
CA TYR A 82 -13.35 -6.13 7.79
C TYR A 82 -14.12 -5.54 6.62
N PRO A 83 -15.25 -4.87 6.87
CA PRO A 83 -16.02 -4.24 5.79
C PRO A 83 -15.20 -3.21 5.02
N PRO A 84 -15.55 -2.97 3.74
CA PRO A 84 -14.91 -1.90 2.96
C PRO A 84 -15.09 -0.55 3.64
N ILE A 85 -14.16 0.36 3.36
CA ILE A 85 -14.14 1.69 3.97
C ILE A 85 -14.48 2.76 2.94
N GLU A 86 -14.89 3.94 3.44
CA GLU A 86 -15.09 5.11 2.61
C GLU A 86 -13.79 5.50 1.92
N HIS A 87 -13.91 6.04 0.72
CA HIS A 87 -12.77 6.46 -0.07
C HIS A 87 -12.33 7.87 0.36
N GLU A 88 -11.24 7.94 1.11
CA GLU A 88 -10.63 9.20 1.50
C GLU A 88 -9.67 9.65 0.40
N THR A 89 -10.10 10.56 -0.45
CA THR A 89 -9.28 11.02 -1.58
C THR A 89 -8.12 11.89 -1.12
N THR A 90 -7.11 12.01 -1.97
CA THR A 90 -5.99 12.92 -1.68
C THR A 90 -6.43 14.38 -1.65
N GLU A 91 -7.53 14.70 -2.33
CA GLU A 91 -8.12 16.03 -2.24
C GLU A 91 -8.62 16.33 -0.82
N MET A 92 -9.24 15.32 -0.18
CA MET A 92 -9.76 15.46 1.18
C MET A 92 -8.65 15.51 2.22
N THR A 93 -7.61 14.70 2.05
CA THR A 93 -6.57 14.54 3.06
C THR A 93 -5.42 15.52 2.88
N GLY A 94 -5.19 16.01 1.67
CA GLY A 94 -4.02 16.80 1.34
C GLY A 94 -2.74 15.99 1.13
N LEU A 95 -2.82 14.68 1.23
CA LEU A 95 -1.68 13.79 0.97
C LEU A 95 -1.50 13.58 -0.52
N ARG A 96 -0.31 13.14 -0.93
CA ARG A 96 0.00 12.86 -2.33
C ARG A 96 0.74 11.54 -2.44
N HIS A 97 0.69 10.96 -3.63
CA HIS A 97 1.41 9.73 -3.94
C HIS A 97 2.85 10.08 -4.35
N VAL A 98 3.66 10.42 -3.36
CA VAL A 98 5.10 10.67 -3.55
C VAL A 98 5.87 9.36 -3.39
N ASP A 99 7.18 9.39 -3.67
CA ASP A 99 8.04 8.22 -3.47
C ASP A 99 7.88 7.69 -2.04
N GLY A 100 7.56 6.40 -1.91
CA GLY A 100 7.36 5.76 -0.61
C GLY A 100 5.96 5.93 -0.01
N ALA A 101 5.05 6.60 -0.70
CA ALA A 101 3.67 6.74 -0.19
C ALA A 101 3.00 5.37 -0.11
N ILE A 102 2.22 5.17 0.96
CA ILE A 102 1.44 3.96 1.17
C ILE A 102 -0.02 4.30 0.95
N SER A 103 -0.70 3.47 0.17
CA SER A 103 -2.06 3.74 -0.28
C SER A 103 -2.86 2.44 -0.34
N MET A 104 -4.18 2.55 -0.29
CA MET A 104 -5.05 1.37 -0.34
C MET A 104 -5.41 1.02 -1.77
N ALA A 105 -5.21 -0.25 -2.11
CA ALA A 105 -5.72 -0.79 -3.37
C ALA A 105 -7.24 -0.89 -3.31
N ARG A 106 -7.90 -0.71 -4.43
CA ARG A 106 -9.36 -0.80 -4.53
C ARG A 106 -9.80 -1.18 -5.94
N MET A 107 -11.00 -1.68 -6.03
CA MET A 107 -11.67 -1.85 -7.34
C MET A 107 -12.38 -0.55 -7.70
N LYS A 108 -13.52 -0.27 -7.08
CA LYS A 108 -14.26 0.99 -7.22
C LYS A 108 -14.07 1.82 -5.96
N PRO A 109 -14.37 3.13 -5.99
CA PRO A 109 -14.33 3.93 -4.76
C PRO A 109 -15.23 3.31 -3.69
N GLY A 110 -14.71 3.23 -2.46
CA GLY A 110 -15.44 2.62 -1.36
C GLY A 110 -15.32 1.11 -1.24
N SER A 111 -14.45 0.48 -2.04
CA SER A 111 -14.27 -0.99 -2.00
C SER A 111 -12.99 -1.44 -1.32
N ALA A 112 -12.17 -0.53 -0.80
CA ALA A 112 -10.89 -0.88 -0.19
C ALA A 112 -11.10 -1.68 1.10
N THR A 113 -10.29 -2.72 1.28
CA THR A 113 -10.30 -3.54 2.50
C THR A 113 -8.90 -3.67 3.09
N SER A 114 -8.10 -4.64 2.65
CA SER A 114 -6.81 -4.94 3.26
C SER A 114 -5.61 -4.69 2.36
N SER A 115 -5.75 -4.87 1.05
CA SER A 115 -4.61 -4.72 0.13
C SER A 115 -4.12 -3.29 0.07
N PHE A 116 -2.82 -3.13 0.16
CA PHE A 116 -2.17 -1.83 0.08
C PHE A 116 -1.03 -1.88 -0.94
N PHE A 117 -0.59 -0.70 -1.38
CA PHE A 117 0.58 -0.63 -2.24
C PHE A 117 1.51 0.48 -1.76
N ILE A 118 2.76 0.37 -2.15
CA ILE A 118 3.81 1.34 -1.84
C ILE A 118 4.33 1.89 -3.16
N CYS A 119 4.34 3.21 -3.29
CA CYS A 119 4.80 3.88 -4.50
C CYS A 119 6.33 3.90 -4.59
N ILE A 120 6.85 3.69 -5.78
CA ILE A 120 8.26 3.85 -6.09
C ILE A 120 8.36 5.02 -7.07
N GLY A 121 9.00 6.09 -6.65
CA GLY A 121 8.94 7.36 -7.35
C GLY A 121 7.63 8.08 -7.11
N ASP A 122 7.54 9.32 -7.55
CA ASP A 122 6.31 10.10 -7.44
C ASP A 122 5.30 9.61 -8.47
N GLN A 123 4.06 9.39 -8.02
CA GLN A 123 2.99 8.83 -8.86
C GLN A 123 1.77 9.76 -8.85
N PRO A 124 1.87 10.94 -9.47
CA PRO A 124 0.78 11.93 -9.43
C PRO A 124 -0.51 11.46 -10.10
N GLU A 125 -0.43 10.49 -11.01
CA GLU A 125 -1.63 9.96 -11.66
C GLU A 125 -2.47 9.06 -10.75
N LEU A 126 -1.97 8.76 -9.55
CA LEU A 126 -2.72 8.06 -8.51
C LEU A 126 -3.45 9.00 -7.56
N ASP A 127 -3.16 10.31 -7.64
CA ASP A 127 -3.85 11.32 -6.83
C ASP A 127 -5.24 11.59 -7.39
N TYR A 128 -6.08 12.23 -6.57
CA TYR A 128 -7.40 12.68 -7.01
C TYR A 128 -7.26 13.58 -8.26
N GLY A 129 -8.04 13.30 -9.27
CA GLY A 129 -7.94 13.98 -10.55
C GLY A 129 -6.93 13.33 -11.50
N GLY A 130 -6.15 12.38 -11.03
CA GLY A 130 -5.20 11.66 -11.87
C GLY A 130 -5.88 10.74 -12.87
N LYS A 131 -5.09 10.23 -13.81
CA LYS A 131 -5.63 9.52 -14.97
C LYS A 131 -5.49 8.01 -14.89
N ARG A 132 -4.87 7.47 -13.82
CA ARG A 132 -4.68 6.01 -13.72
C ARG A 132 -6.02 5.27 -13.70
N ASN A 133 -7.00 5.79 -12.96
CA ASN A 133 -8.35 5.23 -12.93
C ASN A 133 -9.29 6.10 -13.75
N PRO A 134 -10.19 5.48 -14.55
CA PRO A 134 -11.16 6.23 -15.35
C PRO A 134 -12.09 7.12 -14.52
N ASP A 135 -12.36 6.74 -13.24
CA ASP A 135 -13.18 7.54 -12.34
C ASP A 135 -12.51 8.81 -11.85
N ARG A 136 -11.19 8.94 -12.05
CA ARG A 136 -10.37 10.08 -11.67
C ARG A 136 -10.40 10.41 -10.17
N GLN A 137 -10.79 9.47 -9.34
CA GLN A 137 -10.81 9.68 -7.89
C GLN A 137 -9.51 9.28 -7.21
N GLY A 138 -8.63 8.61 -7.93
CA GLY A 138 -7.34 8.18 -7.38
C GLY A 138 -7.48 7.16 -6.28
N PHE A 139 -6.46 7.09 -5.44
CA PHE A 139 -6.39 6.15 -4.33
C PHE A 139 -6.22 6.90 -3.02
N ALA A 140 -6.50 6.21 -1.92
CA ALA A 140 -6.43 6.78 -0.58
C ALA A 140 -5.04 6.58 0.02
N ALA A 141 -4.15 7.54 -0.20
CA ALA A 141 -2.83 7.56 0.44
C ALA A 141 -3.00 7.84 1.94
N PHE A 142 -2.25 7.13 2.78
CA PHE A 142 -2.42 7.25 4.22
C PHE A 142 -1.13 7.13 5.02
N GLY A 143 0.01 6.97 4.36
CA GLY A 143 1.28 6.83 5.07
C GLY A 143 2.48 7.04 4.17
N GLN A 144 3.66 6.90 4.77
CA GLN A 144 4.93 7.18 4.10
C GLN A 144 6.00 6.24 4.65
N VAL A 145 6.77 5.62 3.76
CA VAL A 145 7.97 4.89 4.14
C VAL A 145 9.01 5.90 4.62
N VAL A 146 9.51 5.70 5.83
CA VAL A 146 10.53 6.55 6.43
C VAL A 146 11.91 5.88 6.45
N GLU A 147 11.94 4.55 6.36
CA GLU A 147 13.17 3.78 6.29
C GLU A 147 12.89 2.46 5.58
N GLY A 148 13.80 2.04 4.68
CA GLY A 148 13.65 0.77 3.99
C GLY A 148 13.22 0.86 2.54
N MET A 149 13.30 2.02 1.89
CA MET A 149 12.97 2.13 0.47
C MET A 149 13.85 1.22 -0.39
N GLY A 150 15.09 0.94 0.04
CA GLY A 150 15.94 -0.03 -0.67
C GLY A 150 15.30 -1.41 -0.73
N VAL A 151 14.63 -1.83 0.35
CA VAL A 151 13.90 -3.10 0.39
C VAL A 151 12.72 -3.05 -0.57
N VAL A 152 11.98 -1.94 -0.59
CA VAL A 152 10.84 -1.76 -1.50
C VAL A 152 11.31 -1.90 -2.97
N ARG A 153 12.39 -1.24 -3.31
CA ARG A 153 12.95 -1.31 -4.67
C ARG A 153 13.46 -2.70 -5.02
N GLU A 154 14.03 -3.41 -4.06
CA GLU A 154 14.48 -4.77 -4.27
C GLU A 154 13.29 -5.70 -4.53
N ILE A 155 12.19 -5.54 -3.80
CA ILE A 155 10.96 -6.31 -4.04
C ILE A 155 10.43 -6.05 -5.44
N GLN A 156 10.41 -4.79 -5.88
CA GLN A 156 9.91 -4.44 -7.21
C GLN A 156 10.65 -5.18 -8.31
N MET A 157 11.94 -5.40 -8.14
CA MET A 157 12.80 -6.00 -9.16
C MET A 157 12.91 -7.51 -9.08
N ARG A 158 12.19 -8.15 -8.16
CA ARG A 158 12.20 -9.60 -8.05
C ARG A 158 11.50 -10.27 -9.22
N PRO A 159 11.80 -11.56 -9.47
CA PRO A 159 11.19 -12.28 -10.59
C PRO A 159 9.67 -12.21 -10.54
N HIS A 160 9.07 -11.99 -11.69
CA HIS A 160 7.62 -11.89 -11.80
C HIS A 160 7.18 -12.37 -13.18
N ASP A 161 5.93 -12.81 -13.23
CA ASP A 161 5.26 -13.19 -14.47
C ASP A 161 4.10 -12.20 -14.65
N ASP A 162 4.15 -11.42 -15.73
CA ASP A 162 3.25 -10.29 -15.93
C ASP A 162 3.44 -9.31 -14.76
N GLN A 163 2.50 -9.18 -13.85
CA GLN A 163 2.65 -8.32 -12.65
C GLN A 163 2.66 -9.13 -11.36
N ARG A 164 2.62 -10.44 -11.44
CA ARG A 164 2.61 -11.31 -10.26
C ARG A 164 4.02 -11.68 -9.86
N LEU A 165 4.39 -11.39 -8.62
CA LEU A 165 5.68 -11.81 -8.07
C LEU A 165 5.72 -13.34 -7.95
N GLU A 166 6.80 -13.95 -8.47
CA GLU A 166 7.00 -15.40 -8.44
C GLU A 166 8.45 -15.73 -8.09
N PRO A 167 8.69 -16.19 -6.85
CA PRO A 167 7.70 -16.38 -5.78
C PRO A 167 7.27 -15.06 -5.17
N PRO A 168 6.08 -15.01 -4.52
CA PRO A 168 5.70 -13.83 -3.75
C PRO A 168 6.69 -13.60 -2.61
N ILE A 169 6.79 -12.36 -2.14
CA ILE A 169 7.73 -12.01 -1.06
C ILE A 169 6.94 -12.03 0.25
N ASP A 170 7.38 -12.83 1.20
CA ASP A 170 6.69 -13.01 2.47
C ASP A 170 6.64 -11.71 3.26
N ILE A 171 5.47 -11.41 3.80
CA ILE A 171 5.30 -10.43 4.88
C ILE A 171 5.29 -11.26 6.17
N LEU A 172 6.44 -11.28 6.85
CA LEU A 172 6.62 -12.11 8.03
C LEU A 172 5.77 -11.60 9.19
N ARG A 173 5.76 -10.28 9.36
CA ARG A 173 5.01 -9.64 10.42
C ARG A 173 4.84 -8.16 10.12
N VAL A 174 3.73 -7.59 10.55
CA VAL A 174 3.50 -6.15 10.52
C VAL A 174 3.10 -5.74 11.93
N SER A 175 3.84 -4.80 12.52
CA SER A 175 3.60 -4.41 13.91
C SER A 175 3.88 -2.93 14.13
N ARG A 176 3.23 -2.37 15.15
CA ARG A 176 3.52 -1.00 15.57
C ARG A 176 4.88 -0.96 16.24
N THR A 177 5.59 0.15 16.10
CA THR A 177 6.85 0.40 16.78
C THR A 177 6.69 1.53 17.79
N GLY A 178 7.40 1.42 18.87
CA GLY A 178 7.48 2.43 19.91
C GLY A 178 6.23 2.71 20.63
#